data_3bb285f9003377da8158b74fc91f1aa6
#
_entry.id   3bb285f9003377da8158b74fc91f1aa6
#
_cell.length_a   1.000
_cell.length_b   1.000
_cell.length_c   1.000
_cell.angle_alpha   90.00
_cell.angle_beta   90.00
_cell.angle_gamma   90.00
#
_symmetry.space_group_name_H-M   'P 1'
#
loop_
_entity.id
_entity.type
_entity.pdbx_description
1 polymer ?
#
loop_
_entity_poly.entity_id
_entity_poly.type
_entity_poly.pdbx_seq_one_letter_code
_entity_poly.pdbx_strand_id
1 'polypeptide(L)'
;MEMDSTDSDVPRAPSGLPAVLSVTGIGKTWASPVLADVSLELRAGEVLALTGENGAGKSTLSKIVGGLVAPTTGSMQLAGAPYRPASRTEAEGLGVRMVMQELNLLPTLSVAENLFLNRLPHFGPAAFGWIDRKRLREDAREAMAQVGLDAIDPDTLVGELGIGHQQMVEIARNLIGDARVLILDEPTAMLTSREVELLFEQIARLKARGVALVYISHRLEELARVAERVAVLRDGRLVHVDAMANLTPDRIVALMVGRELGERIDLGERRIGAPLLRVERLTRGEAVRDVSFEVCAGEIFGISGLIGAGRTELLRLIYGADEKDGGTVALAPSPGATPVPVKIASPADAVRAGIALITEDRKGEGLLLPQPIAANVSLGNLGSVSRHGVVNAARENALAARQIEALRIRASGPGQPVGELSGGNQQKVVIGRWLARERKVLLFDEPTRGIDVGAKFDIYGLMGALAREGRALVVVSSDLRELMLICDRIGVMSAGRMTGVFSRDTWSQDVLLAAAFAGYRSREALLHGPHDDANDAPGGQRRGDAQPNARSLS
;
A
#
# COMPACT_ATOMS: atom_id res chain seq x y z
N MET A 1 -38.52 -16.54 34.38
CA MET A 1 -37.55 -17.37 33.63
C MET A 1 -36.48 -16.43 33.15
N GLU A 2 -35.48 -16.27 33.99
CA GLU A 2 -34.36 -15.32 33.87
C GLU A 2 -33.52 -15.67 32.69
N MET A 3 -33.28 -14.70 31.82
CA MET A 3 -32.28 -14.81 30.76
C MET A 3 -30.93 -14.32 31.29
N ASP A 4 -30.07 -15.28 31.37
CA ASP A 4 -28.69 -15.25 31.83
C ASP A 4 -27.88 -14.19 31.05
N SER A 5 -27.30 -13.27 31.80
CA SER A 5 -26.36 -12.26 31.28
C SER A 5 -25.01 -12.96 31.03
N THR A 6 -24.72 -13.24 29.75
CA THR A 6 -23.37 -13.69 29.35
C THR A 6 -22.39 -12.53 29.54
N ASP A 7 -21.63 -12.65 30.61
CA ASP A 7 -20.44 -11.90 30.94
C ASP A 7 -19.45 -11.99 29.76
N SER A 8 -19.14 -10.85 29.13
CA SER A 8 -18.17 -10.77 28.03
C SER A 8 -16.76 -10.89 28.63
N ASP A 9 -16.26 -12.10 28.68
CA ASP A 9 -14.89 -12.43 29.10
C ASP A 9 -13.90 -11.91 28.06
N VAL A 10 -13.46 -10.65 28.19
CA VAL A 10 -12.29 -10.12 27.48
C VAL A 10 -11.06 -10.70 28.17
N PRO A 11 -10.22 -11.50 27.48
CA PRO A 11 -9.06 -12.13 28.09
C PRO A 11 -8.11 -11.07 28.67
N ARG A 12 -7.99 -11.02 30.00
CA ARG A 12 -6.94 -10.24 30.67
C ARG A 12 -5.61 -10.95 30.46
N ALA A 13 -4.76 -10.43 29.57
CA ALA A 13 -3.40 -10.91 29.42
C ALA A 13 -2.53 -10.59 30.65
N PRO A 14 -1.65 -11.51 31.09
CA PRO A 14 -0.82 -11.35 32.26
C PRO A 14 0.43 -10.53 31.96
N SER A 15 0.50 -9.28 32.42
CA SER A 15 1.76 -8.57 32.63
C SER A 15 1.54 -7.42 33.62
N GLY A 16 2.35 -7.37 34.68
CA GLY A 16 2.21 -6.49 35.83
C GLY A 16 2.57 -5.01 35.61
N LEU A 17 2.55 -4.49 34.38
CA LEU A 17 2.76 -3.07 34.11
C LEU A 17 1.43 -2.31 34.22
N PRO A 18 1.43 -1.11 34.87
CA PRO A 18 0.21 -0.32 35.02
C PRO A 18 -0.27 0.21 33.67
N ALA A 19 -1.60 0.25 33.48
CA ALA A 19 -2.21 0.88 32.32
C ALA A 19 -1.94 2.39 32.33
N VAL A 20 -1.38 2.92 31.25
CA VAL A 20 -1.18 4.36 31.05
C VAL A 20 -2.44 4.98 30.48
N LEU A 21 -3.10 4.31 29.52
CA LEU A 21 -4.37 4.72 28.95
C LEU A 21 -5.35 3.56 29.04
N SER A 22 -6.54 3.85 29.58
CA SER A 22 -7.67 2.91 29.57
C SER A 22 -8.84 3.55 28.84
N VAL A 23 -9.40 2.81 27.91
CA VAL A 23 -10.56 3.18 27.11
C VAL A 23 -11.66 2.16 27.40
N THR A 24 -12.84 2.62 27.81
CA THR A 24 -13.95 1.75 28.25
C THR A 24 -15.25 2.15 27.55
N GLY A 25 -15.83 1.22 26.77
CA GLY A 25 -17.13 1.36 26.14
C GLY A 25 -17.23 2.52 25.14
N ILE A 26 -16.11 2.91 24.50
CA ILE A 26 -16.11 4.05 23.58
C ILE A 26 -16.95 3.74 22.36
N GLY A 27 -17.94 4.63 22.14
CA GLY A 27 -18.76 4.67 20.95
C GLY A 27 -18.75 6.05 20.29
N LYS A 28 -18.87 6.05 18.97
CA LYS A 28 -19.02 7.27 18.17
C LYS A 28 -20.07 7.09 17.07
N THR A 29 -21.04 7.98 17.08
CA THR A 29 -22.09 8.06 16.05
C THR A 29 -22.03 9.45 15.41
N TRP A 30 -22.02 9.47 14.08
CA TRP A 30 -22.25 10.65 13.25
C TRP A 30 -23.68 10.54 12.68
N ALA A 31 -23.84 10.50 11.37
CA ALA A 31 -25.12 10.12 10.75
C ALA A 31 -25.40 8.60 10.90
N SER A 32 -24.33 7.81 11.07
CA SER A 32 -24.38 6.37 11.36
C SER A 32 -23.35 6.01 12.44
N PRO A 33 -23.52 4.88 13.17
CA PRO A 33 -22.52 4.40 14.12
C PRO A 33 -21.20 4.08 13.42
N VAL A 34 -20.08 4.60 13.96
CA VAL A 34 -18.71 4.36 13.47
C VAL A 34 -17.90 3.56 14.46
N LEU A 35 -18.13 3.76 15.77
CA LEU A 35 -17.55 2.96 16.83
C LEU A 35 -18.67 2.51 17.78
N ALA A 36 -18.58 1.28 18.25
CA ALA A 36 -19.54 0.69 19.18
C ALA A 36 -18.81 -0.16 20.22
N ASP A 37 -18.87 0.30 21.48
CA ASP A 37 -18.41 -0.45 22.66
C ASP A 37 -16.93 -0.90 22.57
N VAL A 38 -16.03 0.02 22.25
CA VAL A 38 -14.60 -0.25 22.16
C VAL A 38 -13.96 -0.09 23.54
N SER A 39 -13.35 -1.17 24.03
CA SER A 39 -12.63 -1.19 25.32
C SER A 39 -11.23 -1.75 25.12
N LEU A 40 -10.19 -0.99 25.51
CA LEU A 40 -8.80 -1.40 25.40
C LEU A 40 -7.93 -0.71 26.46
N GLU A 41 -6.80 -1.32 26.79
CA GLU A 41 -5.78 -0.78 27.67
C GLU A 41 -4.43 -0.73 26.97
N LEU A 42 -3.70 0.35 27.21
CA LEU A 42 -2.34 0.57 26.73
C LEU A 42 -1.41 0.74 27.94
N ARG A 43 -0.29 0.05 27.96
CA ARG A 43 0.64 -0.02 29.08
C ARG A 43 1.88 0.82 28.84
N ALA A 44 2.58 1.21 29.93
CA ALA A 44 3.83 1.93 29.84
C ALA A 44 4.89 1.11 29.10
N GLY A 45 5.58 1.75 28.12
CA GLY A 45 6.61 1.09 27.32
C GLY A 45 6.10 -0.04 26.42
N GLU A 46 4.81 -0.06 26.08
CA GLU A 46 4.19 -1.00 25.16
C GLU A 46 3.94 -0.34 23.81
N VAL A 47 4.13 -1.09 22.74
CA VAL A 47 3.60 -0.77 21.42
C VAL A 47 2.40 -1.65 21.13
N LEU A 48 1.22 -1.05 21.09
CA LEU A 48 -0.02 -1.70 20.70
C LEU A 48 -0.28 -1.44 19.22
N ALA A 49 -0.23 -2.46 18.38
CA ALA A 49 -0.70 -2.37 17.01
C ALA A 49 -2.22 -2.24 16.98
N LEU A 50 -2.74 -1.21 16.31
CA LEU A 50 -4.16 -1.09 16.03
C LEU A 50 -4.38 -1.32 14.53
N THR A 51 -4.97 -2.45 14.17
CA THR A 51 -5.20 -2.83 12.78
C THR A 51 -6.67 -3.12 12.50
N GLY A 52 -7.03 -3.22 11.23
CA GLY A 52 -8.40 -3.43 10.76
C GLY A 52 -8.59 -2.88 9.36
N GLU A 53 -9.72 -3.18 8.70
CA GLU A 53 -10.06 -2.65 7.39
C GLU A 53 -10.17 -1.12 7.37
N ASN A 54 -10.11 -0.52 6.16
CA ASN A 54 -10.46 0.89 6.00
C ASN A 54 -11.93 1.11 6.32
N GLY A 55 -12.20 2.13 7.14
CA GLY A 55 -13.55 2.37 7.66
C GLY A 55 -13.89 1.58 8.93
N ALA A 56 -13.02 0.71 9.43
CA ALA A 56 -13.23 -0.03 10.68
C ALA A 56 -13.30 0.86 11.94
N GLY A 57 -12.95 2.16 11.83
CA GLY A 57 -13.01 3.11 12.93
C GLY A 57 -11.66 3.44 13.59
N LYS A 58 -10.52 2.91 13.09
CA LYS A 58 -9.18 3.15 13.66
C LYS A 58 -8.85 4.62 13.85
N SER A 59 -8.92 5.40 12.77
CA SER A 59 -8.64 6.85 12.82
C SER A 59 -9.66 7.64 13.63
N THR A 60 -10.89 7.13 13.77
CA THR A 60 -11.91 7.74 14.67
C THR A 60 -11.53 7.51 16.12
N LEU A 61 -11.12 6.30 16.49
CA LEU A 61 -10.64 5.99 17.84
C LEU A 61 -9.41 6.81 18.19
N SER A 62 -8.45 6.90 17.29
CA SER A 62 -7.22 7.71 17.47
C SER A 62 -7.52 9.19 17.65
N LYS A 63 -8.45 9.74 16.85
CA LYS A 63 -8.91 11.14 16.99
C LYS A 63 -9.63 11.39 18.30
N ILE A 64 -10.35 10.40 18.85
CA ILE A 64 -10.99 10.50 20.17
C ILE A 64 -9.92 10.54 21.26
N VAL A 65 -8.96 9.62 21.23
CA VAL A 65 -7.84 9.58 22.19
C VAL A 65 -6.99 10.83 22.08
N GLY A 66 -6.73 11.33 20.87
CA GLY A 66 -5.97 12.57 20.60
C GLY A 66 -6.72 13.88 20.87
N GLY A 67 -7.97 13.84 21.38
CA GLY A 67 -8.74 15.04 21.72
C GLY A 67 -9.28 15.83 20.52
N LEU A 68 -9.24 15.27 19.31
CA LEU A 68 -9.77 15.92 18.09
C LEU A 68 -11.29 15.72 17.94
N VAL A 69 -11.83 14.66 18.54
CA VAL A 69 -13.24 14.28 18.44
C VAL A 69 -13.73 13.81 19.80
N ALA A 70 -14.85 14.32 20.28
CA ALA A 70 -15.45 13.81 21.51
C ALA A 70 -16.16 12.46 21.24
N PRO A 71 -16.06 11.47 22.14
CA PRO A 71 -16.85 10.24 22.07
C PRO A 71 -18.33 10.54 22.29
N THR A 72 -19.21 9.68 21.74
CA THR A 72 -20.65 9.73 22.00
C THR A 72 -21.00 8.99 23.29
N THR A 73 -20.32 7.87 23.53
CA THR A 73 -20.48 7.03 24.75
C THR A 73 -19.13 6.57 25.25
N GLY A 74 -19.10 6.06 26.48
CA GLY A 74 -17.89 5.52 27.10
C GLY A 74 -17.05 6.56 27.81
N SER A 75 -15.93 6.11 28.36
CA SER A 75 -15.01 6.93 29.17
C SER A 75 -13.56 6.54 28.93
N MET A 76 -12.64 7.46 29.24
CA MET A 76 -11.19 7.22 29.15
C MET A 76 -10.52 7.63 30.46
N GLN A 77 -9.41 6.97 30.79
CA GLN A 77 -8.53 7.32 31.90
C GLN A 77 -7.09 7.37 31.41
N LEU A 78 -6.34 8.37 31.88
CA LEU A 78 -4.91 8.52 31.62
C LEU A 78 -4.16 8.47 32.96
N ALA A 79 -3.29 7.50 33.13
CA ALA A 79 -2.59 7.21 34.39
C ALA A 79 -3.54 7.12 35.61
N GLY A 80 -4.69 6.49 35.42
CA GLY A 80 -5.72 6.30 36.45
C GLY A 80 -6.63 7.50 36.72
N ALA A 81 -6.36 8.67 36.12
CA ALA A 81 -7.19 9.87 36.24
C ALA A 81 -8.19 9.96 35.07
N PRO A 82 -9.41 10.50 35.27
CA PRO A 82 -10.35 10.73 34.20
C PRO A 82 -9.73 11.56 33.07
N TYR A 83 -9.88 11.10 31.80
CA TYR A 83 -9.31 11.73 30.63
C TYR A 83 -10.41 12.05 29.61
N ARG A 84 -10.69 13.33 29.42
CA ARG A 84 -11.71 13.81 28.47
C ARG A 84 -11.27 15.15 27.87
N PRO A 85 -10.25 15.15 27.00
CA PRO A 85 -9.73 16.38 26.43
C PRO A 85 -10.78 17.07 25.56
N ALA A 86 -10.92 18.39 25.69
CA ALA A 86 -11.80 19.21 24.88
C ALA A 86 -11.14 19.63 23.55
N SER A 87 -9.80 19.49 23.46
CA SER A 87 -9.03 19.84 22.27
C SER A 87 -7.72 19.04 22.16
N ARG A 88 -7.12 19.06 20.97
CA ARG A 88 -5.79 18.51 20.73
C ARG A 88 -4.74 19.13 21.66
N THR A 89 -4.78 20.44 21.83
CA THR A 89 -3.82 21.17 22.70
C THR A 89 -3.90 20.69 24.15
N GLU A 90 -5.10 20.42 24.64
CA GLU A 90 -5.29 19.88 25.99
C GLU A 90 -4.76 18.44 26.10
N ALA A 91 -5.03 17.60 25.10
CA ALA A 91 -4.48 16.25 25.03
C ALA A 91 -2.95 16.25 25.03
N GLU A 92 -2.33 17.12 24.23
CA GLU A 92 -0.88 17.31 24.16
C GLU A 92 -0.31 17.81 25.52
N GLY A 93 -1.02 18.70 26.21
CA GLY A 93 -0.68 19.17 27.55
C GLY A 93 -0.72 18.09 28.62
N LEU A 94 -1.58 17.08 28.46
CA LEU A 94 -1.69 15.89 29.32
C LEU A 94 -0.72 14.77 28.94
N GLY A 95 0.05 14.94 27.84
CA GLY A 95 1.06 14.01 27.38
C GLY A 95 0.54 12.98 26.36
N VAL A 96 -0.61 13.19 25.74
CA VAL A 96 -1.11 12.38 24.61
C VAL A 96 -0.83 13.11 23.30
N ARG A 97 -0.07 12.50 22.39
CA ARG A 97 0.36 13.07 21.13
C ARG A 97 -0.01 12.18 19.97
N MET A 98 -0.25 12.79 18.80
CA MET A 98 -0.68 12.08 17.61
C MET A 98 0.02 12.61 16.36
N VAL A 99 0.69 11.72 15.66
CA VAL A 99 1.16 11.89 14.28
C VAL A 99 0.06 11.39 13.36
N MET A 100 -0.48 12.27 12.53
CA MET A 100 -1.57 11.94 11.60
C MET A 100 -1.02 11.48 10.25
N GLN A 101 -1.85 10.79 9.49
CA GLN A 101 -1.53 10.33 8.13
C GLN A 101 -1.23 11.51 7.18
N GLU A 102 -1.94 12.63 7.32
CA GLU A 102 -1.67 13.86 6.57
C GLU A 102 -0.71 14.75 7.35
N LEU A 103 0.28 15.30 6.68
CA LEU A 103 1.28 16.18 7.27
C LEU A 103 0.66 17.51 7.69
N ASN A 104 0.87 17.90 8.94
CA ASN A 104 0.43 19.18 9.50
C ASN A 104 1.58 20.19 9.61
N LEU A 105 2.46 20.21 8.63
CA LEU A 105 3.57 21.15 8.57
C LEU A 105 3.22 22.37 7.73
N LEU A 106 3.83 23.50 8.04
CA LEU A 106 3.74 24.73 7.27
C LEU A 106 4.90 24.80 6.28
N PRO A 107 4.68 24.59 4.97
CA PRO A 107 5.76 24.49 3.97
C PRO A 107 6.60 25.76 3.86
N THR A 108 6.02 26.91 4.20
CA THR A 108 6.65 28.25 4.13
C THR A 108 7.51 28.60 5.35
N LEU A 109 7.49 27.77 6.39
CA LEU A 109 8.31 27.95 7.59
C LEU A 109 9.50 26.99 7.56
N SER A 110 10.56 27.36 8.29
CA SER A 110 11.74 26.51 8.45
C SER A 110 11.43 25.24 9.27
N VAL A 111 12.33 24.26 9.21
CA VAL A 111 12.26 23.06 10.07
C VAL A 111 12.21 23.46 11.54
N ALA A 112 13.09 24.36 11.98
CA ALA A 112 13.12 24.84 13.37
C ALA A 112 11.81 25.49 13.79
N GLU A 113 11.23 26.34 12.95
CA GLU A 113 9.96 27.01 13.22
C GLU A 113 8.79 25.99 13.26
N ASN A 114 8.79 24.98 12.39
CA ASN A 114 7.78 23.92 12.42
C ASN A 114 7.88 23.05 13.67
N LEU A 115 9.09 22.69 14.10
CA LEU A 115 9.32 21.89 15.31
C LEU A 115 8.81 22.58 16.57
N PHE A 116 9.01 23.89 16.70
CA PHE A 116 8.71 24.67 17.90
C PHE A 116 7.55 25.66 17.73
N LEU A 117 6.70 25.50 16.72
CA LEU A 117 5.63 26.46 16.36
C LEU A 117 4.80 26.95 17.56
N ASN A 118 4.46 26.03 18.47
CA ASN A 118 3.67 26.32 19.67
C ASN A 118 4.52 26.65 20.90
N ARG A 119 5.87 26.71 20.79
CA ARG A 119 6.84 26.84 21.90
C ARG A 119 8.06 27.62 21.48
N LEU A 120 7.89 28.62 20.62
CA LEU A 120 9.01 29.44 20.16
C LEU A 120 9.75 30.06 21.35
N PRO A 121 11.08 29.92 21.46
CA PRO A 121 11.84 30.56 22.53
C PRO A 121 11.87 32.07 22.34
N HIS A 122 11.64 32.82 23.42
CA HIS A 122 11.59 34.27 23.40
C HIS A 122 12.68 34.87 24.30
N PHE A 123 13.19 36.02 23.89
CA PHE A 123 14.00 36.89 24.76
C PHE A 123 13.10 37.69 25.70
N GLY A 124 13.33 37.59 26.99
CA GLY A 124 12.59 38.35 27.99
C GLY A 124 11.14 37.90 28.16
N PRO A 125 10.27 38.75 28.74
CA PRO A 125 8.86 38.41 28.91
C PRO A 125 8.19 38.16 27.55
N ALA A 126 7.41 37.09 27.43
CA ALA A 126 6.71 36.68 26.20
C ALA A 126 5.83 37.81 25.58
N ALA A 127 5.48 38.82 26.35
CA ALA A 127 4.70 39.98 25.91
C ALA A 127 5.36 40.85 24.82
N PHE A 128 6.69 40.74 24.62
CA PHE A 128 7.41 41.55 23.62
C PHE A 128 7.74 40.81 22.32
N GLY A 129 7.43 39.50 22.21
CA GLY A 129 7.41 38.76 20.95
C GLY A 129 8.74 38.57 20.21
N TRP A 130 9.89 38.88 20.84
CA TRP A 130 11.20 38.68 20.21
C TRP A 130 11.63 37.21 20.31
N ILE A 131 11.76 36.55 19.17
CA ILE A 131 12.16 35.15 19.10
C ILE A 131 13.68 35.03 19.25
N ASP A 132 14.13 34.17 20.17
CA ASP A 132 15.53 33.78 20.28
C ASP A 132 15.89 32.76 19.18
N ARG A 133 16.30 33.28 18.03
CA ARG A 133 16.65 32.45 16.88
C ARG A 133 17.86 31.55 17.11
N LYS A 134 18.79 31.96 18.00
CA LYS A 134 19.96 31.13 18.31
C LYS A 134 19.53 29.89 19.08
N ARG A 135 18.77 30.10 20.15
CA ARG A 135 18.24 29.00 20.95
C ARG A 135 17.30 28.11 20.15
N LEU A 136 16.45 28.69 19.29
CA LEU A 136 15.58 27.94 18.41
C LEU A 136 16.35 26.96 17.52
N ARG A 137 17.49 27.39 16.92
CA ARG A 137 18.34 26.54 16.10
C ARG A 137 19.04 25.45 16.91
N GLU A 138 19.49 25.76 18.12
CA GLU A 138 20.16 24.81 19.01
C GLU A 138 19.17 23.72 19.43
N ASP A 139 18.01 24.08 19.94
CA ASP A 139 16.93 23.15 20.32
C ASP A 139 16.45 22.32 19.12
N ALA A 140 16.37 22.93 17.91
CA ALA A 140 15.98 22.24 16.69
C ALA A 140 17.01 21.19 16.27
N ARG A 141 18.32 21.49 16.34
CA ARG A 141 19.36 20.50 16.02
C ARG A 141 19.29 19.29 16.93
N GLU A 142 19.06 19.50 18.23
CA GLU A 142 18.91 18.41 19.18
C GLU A 142 17.70 17.53 18.83
N ALA A 143 16.55 18.13 18.53
CA ALA A 143 15.35 17.39 18.13
C ALA A 143 15.54 16.64 16.79
N MET A 144 16.18 17.27 15.82
CA MET A 144 16.48 16.69 14.51
C MET A 144 17.44 15.51 14.61
N ALA A 145 18.47 15.61 15.47
CA ALA A 145 19.42 14.52 15.71
C ALA A 145 18.73 13.25 16.26
N GLN A 146 17.67 13.43 17.06
CA GLN A 146 16.91 12.29 17.59
C GLN A 146 16.25 11.44 16.50
N VAL A 147 15.92 12.01 15.34
CA VAL A 147 15.23 11.34 14.23
C VAL A 147 16.11 11.16 12.99
N GLY A 148 17.43 11.39 13.11
CA GLY A 148 18.37 11.20 12.01
C GLY A 148 18.31 12.27 10.92
N LEU A 149 17.90 13.48 11.25
CA LEU A 149 17.87 14.63 10.35
C LEU A 149 19.10 15.56 10.51
N ASP A 150 20.22 15.07 11.04
CA ASP A 150 21.44 15.83 11.32
C ASP A 150 22.02 16.55 10.11
N ALA A 151 21.81 16.00 8.91
CA ALA A 151 22.34 16.56 7.67
C ALA A 151 21.53 17.75 7.13
N ILE A 152 20.37 18.06 7.72
CA ILE A 152 19.48 19.13 7.27
C ILE A 152 19.72 20.38 8.11
N ASP A 153 19.85 21.53 7.45
CA ASP A 153 19.93 22.81 8.17
C ASP A 153 18.58 23.14 8.82
N PRO A 154 18.52 23.46 10.11
CA PRO A 154 17.29 23.89 10.79
C PRO A 154 16.55 25.06 10.13
N ASP A 155 17.25 25.91 9.39
CA ASP A 155 16.66 27.04 8.67
C ASP A 155 16.09 26.66 7.29
N THR A 156 16.28 25.42 6.82
CA THR A 156 15.69 24.93 5.56
C THR A 156 14.17 24.99 5.61
N LEU A 157 13.54 25.50 4.56
CA LEU A 157 12.08 25.52 4.46
C LEU A 157 11.54 24.09 4.32
N VAL A 158 10.48 23.77 5.07
CA VAL A 158 9.89 22.43 5.03
C VAL A 158 9.39 22.08 3.61
N GLY A 159 8.90 23.07 2.83
CA GLY A 159 8.45 22.84 1.46
C GLY A 159 9.56 22.45 0.48
N GLU A 160 10.84 22.65 0.81
CA GLU A 160 12.00 22.25 0.00
C GLU A 160 12.44 20.81 0.29
N LEU A 161 11.93 20.21 1.36
CA LEU A 161 12.26 18.85 1.76
C LEU A 161 11.46 17.83 0.96
N GLY A 162 12.07 16.67 0.68
CA GLY A 162 11.33 15.49 0.22
C GLY A 162 10.28 15.04 1.24
N ILE A 163 9.21 14.40 0.78
CA ILE A 163 8.05 14.01 1.61
C ILE A 163 8.46 13.15 2.81
N GLY A 164 9.43 12.23 2.63
CA GLY A 164 9.95 11.39 3.72
C GLY A 164 10.60 12.23 4.83
N HIS A 165 11.42 13.22 4.48
CA HIS A 165 12.01 14.14 5.46
C HIS A 165 10.96 15.00 6.15
N GLN A 166 9.92 15.47 5.42
CA GLN A 166 8.79 16.17 6.03
C GLN A 166 8.09 15.28 7.07
N GLN A 167 7.87 14.00 6.76
CA GLN A 167 7.30 13.04 7.71
C GLN A 167 8.16 12.91 8.98
N MET A 168 9.49 12.85 8.82
CA MET A 168 10.41 12.78 9.96
C MET A 168 10.40 14.07 10.80
N VAL A 169 10.23 15.23 10.17
CA VAL A 169 10.03 16.51 10.90
C VAL A 169 8.72 16.49 11.70
N GLU A 170 7.62 15.99 11.12
CA GLU A 170 6.34 15.84 11.84
C GLU A 170 6.47 14.91 13.04
N ILE A 171 7.19 13.79 12.89
CA ILE A 171 7.48 12.86 13.99
C ILE A 171 8.32 13.55 15.05
N ALA A 172 9.44 14.22 14.66
CA ALA A 172 10.29 14.96 15.57
C ALA A 172 9.51 15.99 16.39
N ARG A 173 8.63 16.77 15.75
CA ARG A 173 7.77 17.74 16.42
C ARG A 173 6.91 17.13 17.52
N ASN A 174 6.39 15.94 17.27
CA ASN A 174 5.57 15.20 18.22
C ASN A 174 6.40 14.50 19.33
N LEU A 175 7.70 14.35 19.16
CA LEU A 175 8.61 13.81 20.18
C LEU A 175 9.15 14.88 21.14
N ILE A 176 9.06 16.17 20.80
CA ILE A 176 9.53 17.25 21.65
C ILE A 176 8.65 17.38 22.90
N GLY A 177 9.23 17.14 24.08
CA GLY A 177 8.59 17.21 25.39
C GLY A 177 8.08 15.87 25.91
N ASP A 178 7.36 15.88 27.05
CA ASP A 178 6.96 14.67 27.78
C ASP A 178 5.72 14.03 27.15
N ALA A 179 5.94 13.04 26.28
CA ALA A 179 4.87 12.18 25.79
C ALA A 179 4.70 10.98 26.72
N ARG A 180 3.47 10.73 27.19
CA ARG A 180 3.06 9.48 27.89
C ARG A 180 2.48 8.48 26.91
N VAL A 181 1.70 8.98 25.96
CA VAL A 181 1.09 8.20 24.87
C VAL A 181 1.41 8.87 23.55
N LEU A 182 1.90 8.08 22.59
CA LEU A 182 2.13 8.52 21.20
C LEU A 182 1.33 7.66 20.25
N ILE A 183 0.49 8.28 19.44
CA ILE A 183 -0.29 7.62 18.39
C ILE A 183 0.39 7.90 17.04
N LEU A 184 0.71 6.86 16.30
CA LEU A 184 1.29 6.93 14.97
C LEU A 184 0.28 6.34 13.97
N ASP A 185 -0.34 7.20 13.14
CA ASP A 185 -1.35 6.78 12.15
C ASP A 185 -0.70 6.66 10.76
N GLU A 186 -0.43 5.44 10.32
CA GLU A 186 0.27 5.07 9.07
C GLU A 186 1.59 5.82 8.83
N PRO A 187 2.53 5.85 9.80
CA PRO A 187 3.68 6.72 9.74
C PRO A 187 4.67 6.39 8.62
N THR A 188 4.61 5.20 8.05
CA THR A 188 5.55 4.70 7.02
C THR A 188 5.04 4.84 5.59
N ALA A 189 3.84 5.36 5.37
CA ALA A 189 3.20 5.40 4.05
C ALA A 189 4.04 6.14 2.99
N MET A 190 4.83 7.14 3.40
CA MET A 190 5.65 7.98 2.52
C MET A 190 7.17 7.80 2.73
N LEU A 191 7.58 6.87 3.61
CA LEU A 191 8.98 6.68 3.98
C LEU A 191 9.68 5.67 3.07
N THR A 192 10.97 5.92 2.81
CA THR A 192 11.88 4.94 2.22
C THR A 192 12.23 3.85 3.25
N SER A 193 12.74 2.70 2.80
CA SER A 193 13.15 1.61 3.70
C SER A 193 14.16 2.06 4.76
N ARG A 194 15.08 2.96 4.42
CA ARG A 194 16.06 3.51 5.37
C ARG A 194 15.39 4.38 6.44
N GLU A 195 14.44 5.22 6.05
CA GLU A 195 13.69 6.08 6.99
C GLU A 195 12.78 5.25 7.89
N VAL A 196 12.22 4.15 7.40
CA VAL A 196 11.46 3.19 8.21
C VAL A 196 12.33 2.57 9.30
N GLU A 197 13.57 2.17 8.99
CA GLU A 197 14.50 1.64 10.00
C GLU A 197 14.81 2.68 11.09
N LEU A 198 15.08 3.93 10.70
CA LEU A 198 15.28 5.03 11.65
C LEU A 198 14.06 5.25 12.54
N LEU A 199 12.85 5.21 11.97
CA LEU A 199 11.62 5.32 12.76
C LEU A 199 11.50 4.18 13.78
N PHE A 200 11.80 2.94 13.38
CA PHE A 200 11.73 1.79 14.29
C PHE A 200 12.74 1.89 15.44
N GLU A 201 13.95 2.40 15.17
CA GLU A 201 14.92 2.72 16.23
C GLU A 201 14.37 3.76 17.22
N GLN A 202 13.68 4.81 16.73
CA GLN A 202 13.07 5.81 17.61
C GLN A 202 11.94 5.22 18.43
N ILE A 203 11.08 4.38 17.83
CA ILE A 203 10.03 3.66 18.56
C ILE A 203 10.64 2.84 19.70
N ALA A 204 11.72 2.10 19.43
CA ALA A 204 12.41 1.31 20.46
C ALA A 204 12.98 2.19 21.60
N ARG A 205 13.55 3.35 21.28
CA ARG A 205 14.06 4.32 22.28
C ARG A 205 12.93 4.89 23.13
N LEU A 206 11.80 5.28 22.52
CA LEU A 206 10.64 5.81 23.24
C LEU A 206 10.04 4.77 24.18
N LYS A 207 9.89 3.55 23.70
CA LYS A 207 9.45 2.40 24.48
C LYS A 207 10.36 2.18 25.70
N ALA A 208 11.68 2.19 25.53
CA ALA A 208 12.66 2.05 26.61
C ALA A 208 12.54 3.18 27.65
N ARG A 209 12.05 4.36 27.26
CA ARG A 209 11.75 5.49 28.14
C ARG A 209 10.37 5.40 28.81
N GLY A 210 9.62 4.34 28.57
CA GLY A 210 8.30 4.10 29.17
C GLY A 210 7.14 4.78 28.44
N VAL A 211 7.36 5.35 27.25
CA VAL A 211 6.27 5.90 26.42
C VAL A 211 5.42 4.75 25.89
N ALA A 212 4.10 4.88 26.02
CA ALA A 212 3.14 3.96 25.47
C ALA A 212 2.80 4.35 24.03
N LEU A 213 2.83 3.40 23.08
CA LEU A 213 2.62 3.70 21.67
C LEU A 213 1.42 2.95 21.10
N VAL A 214 0.59 3.64 20.33
CA VAL A 214 -0.40 3.04 19.43
C VAL A 214 0.13 3.18 18.01
N TYR A 215 0.40 2.04 17.37
CA TYR A 215 0.93 2.00 16.01
C TYR A 215 -0.15 1.49 15.05
N ILE A 216 -0.61 2.36 14.16
CA ILE A 216 -1.64 2.01 13.17
C ILE A 216 -0.95 1.77 11.84
N SER A 217 -1.09 0.58 11.32
CA SER A 217 -0.63 0.20 9.98
C SER A 217 -1.48 -0.96 9.43
N HIS A 218 -1.55 -1.04 8.12
CA HIS A 218 -2.09 -2.20 7.41
C HIS A 218 -0.98 -3.14 6.91
N ARG A 219 0.31 -2.78 7.13
CA ARG A 219 1.48 -3.58 6.76
C ARG A 219 1.85 -4.51 7.92
N LEU A 220 1.47 -5.77 7.80
CA LEU A 220 1.64 -6.76 8.88
C LEU A 220 3.10 -7.01 9.25
N GLU A 221 4.02 -6.88 8.28
CA GLU A 221 5.46 -7.03 8.50
C GLU A 221 5.99 -5.93 9.44
N GLU A 222 5.47 -4.71 9.33
CA GLU A 222 5.82 -3.61 10.25
C GLU A 222 5.29 -3.89 11.65
N LEU A 223 4.02 -4.32 11.75
CA LEU A 223 3.39 -4.64 13.04
C LEU A 223 4.15 -5.75 13.78
N ALA A 224 4.55 -6.80 13.07
CA ALA A 224 5.30 -7.92 13.63
C ALA A 224 6.68 -7.50 14.18
N ARG A 225 7.27 -6.41 13.66
CA ARG A 225 8.58 -5.93 14.08
C ARG A 225 8.55 -5.01 15.29
N VAL A 226 7.48 -4.22 15.45
CA VAL A 226 7.45 -3.14 16.44
C VAL A 226 6.50 -3.39 17.61
N ALA A 227 5.45 -4.20 17.43
CA ALA A 227 4.37 -4.32 18.39
C ALA A 227 4.48 -5.56 19.28
N GLU A 228 4.16 -5.40 20.57
CA GLU A 228 4.01 -6.50 21.51
C GLU A 228 2.62 -7.12 21.48
N ARG A 229 1.60 -6.28 21.26
CA ARG A 229 0.20 -6.72 21.17
C ARG A 229 -0.45 -6.13 19.94
N VAL A 230 -1.49 -6.81 19.49
CA VAL A 230 -2.32 -6.34 18.38
C VAL A 230 -3.78 -6.29 18.81
N ALA A 231 -4.43 -5.18 18.49
CA ALA A 231 -5.85 -4.95 18.64
C ALA A 231 -6.47 -4.86 17.23
N VAL A 232 -7.42 -5.75 16.94
CA VAL A 232 -8.09 -5.81 15.64
C VAL A 232 -9.46 -5.18 15.74
N LEU A 233 -9.66 -4.10 14.96
CA LEU A 233 -10.92 -3.39 14.84
C LEU A 233 -11.64 -3.80 13.55
N ARG A 234 -12.93 -4.16 13.65
CA ARG A 234 -13.77 -4.50 12.50
C ARG A 234 -15.19 -3.98 12.71
N ASP A 235 -15.76 -3.34 11.71
CA ASP A 235 -17.13 -2.77 11.73
C ASP A 235 -17.41 -1.91 12.98
N GLY A 236 -16.42 -1.13 13.40
CA GLY A 236 -16.51 -0.25 14.57
C GLY A 236 -16.38 -0.94 15.92
N ARG A 237 -16.08 -2.24 15.99
CA ARG A 237 -15.94 -3.03 17.22
C ARG A 237 -14.53 -3.61 17.36
N LEU A 238 -14.07 -3.72 18.58
CA LEU A 238 -12.85 -4.46 18.89
C LEU A 238 -13.18 -5.96 18.89
N VAL A 239 -12.66 -6.68 17.88
CA VAL A 239 -12.97 -8.11 17.69
C VAL A 239 -11.93 -9.03 18.32
N HIS A 240 -10.69 -8.54 18.51
CA HIS A 240 -9.62 -9.35 19.10
C HIS A 240 -8.50 -8.48 19.67
N VAL A 241 -7.92 -8.90 20.78
CA VAL A 241 -6.70 -8.33 21.36
C VAL A 241 -5.85 -9.48 21.88
N ASP A 242 -4.61 -9.59 21.39
CA ASP A 242 -3.69 -10.64 21.85
C ASP A 242 -2.22 -10.17 21.72
N ALA A 243 -1.30 -10.96 22.31
CA ALA A 243 0.12 -10.77 22.05
C ALA A 243 0.44 -11.04 20.58
N MET A 244 1.30 -10.21 20.01
CA MET A 244 1.70 -10.34 18.58
C MET A 244 2.34 -11.70 18.29
N ALA A 245 3.06 -12.27 19.27
CA ALA A 245 3.69 -13.57 19.15
C ALA A 245 2.70 -14.76 19.05
N ASN A 246 1.44 -14.58 19.46
CA ASN A 246 0.41 -15.61 19.40
C ASN A 246 -0.33 -15.67 18.08
N LEU A 247 -0.12 -14.68 17.20
CA LEU A 247 -0.88 -14.51 15.96
C LEU A 247 0.02 -14.58 14.75
N THR A 248 -0.38 -15.40 13.78
CA THR A 248 0.23 -15.38 12.46
C THR A 248 -0.34 -14.21 11.63
N PRO A 249 0.41 -13.69 10.63
CA PRO A 249 -0.11 -12.68 9.70
C PRO A 249 -1.46 -13.07 9.10
N ASP A 250 -1.62 -14.31 8.67
CA ASP A 250 -2.87 -14.83 8.08
C ASP A 250 -4.03 -14.80 9.08
N ARG A 251 -3.76 -15.10 10.37
CA ARG A 251 -4.79 -15.02 11.41
C ARG A 251 -5.21 -13.58 11.67
N ILE A 252 -4.28 -12.62 11.66
CA ILE A 252 -4.61 -11.20 11.79
C ILE A 252 -5.50 -10.76 10.62
N VAL A 253 -5.15 -11.13 9.39
CA VAL A 253 -5.96 -10.83 8.20
C VAL A 253 -7.36 -11.47 8.31
N ALA A 254 -7.45 -12.73 8.73
CA ALA A 254 -8.72 -13.41 8.95
C ALA A 254 -9.63 -12.66 9.96
N LEU A 255 -9.05 -12.18 11.06
CA LEU A 255 -9.75 -11.37 12.06
C LEU A 255 -10.20 -10.01 11.49
N MET A 256 -9.36 -9.36 10.66
CA MET A 256 -9.69 -8.10 10.02
C MET A 256 -10.87 -8.24 9.05
N VAL A 257 -10.83 -9.27 8.19
CA VAL A 257 -11.82 -9.50 7.12
C VAL A 257 -13.07 -10.24 7.65
N GLY A 258 -12.94 -10.96 8.77
CA GLY A 258 -14.02 -11.75 9.35
C GLY A 258 -14.30 -13.07 8.64
N ARG A 259 -13.35 -13.55 7.86
CA ARG A 259 -13.39 -14.85 7.18
C ARG A 259 -12.09 -15.58 7.45
N GLU A 260 -12.13 -16.87 7.67
CA GLU A 260 -10.92 -17.69 7.70
C GLU A 260 -10.31 -17.67 6.29
N LEU A 261 -9.06 -17.21 6.23
CA LEU A 261 -8.27 -17.34 5.02
C LEU A 261 -7.80 -18.79 4.97
N GLY A 262 -8.52 -19.63 4.24
CA GLY A 262 -7.96 -20.89 3.80
C GLY A 262 -6.71 -20.62 2.94
N GLU A 263 -5.87 -21.62 2.75
CA GLU A 263 -4.70 -21.56 1.84
C GLU A 263 -5.09 -21.18 0.40
N ARG A 264 -6.40 -21.08 0.09
CA ARG A 264 -6.96 -20.73 -1.21
C ARG A 264 -8.17 -19.82 -1.03
N ILE A 265 -8.22 -18.77 -1.83
CA ILE A 265 -9.47 -18.03 -2.05
C ILE A 265 -10.34 -18.93 -2.93
N ASP A 266 -11.54 -19.23 -2.48
CA ASP A 266 -12.52 -19.87 -3.33
C ASP A 266 -12.99 -18.90 -4.42
N LEU A 267 -12.35 -18.97 -5.58
CA LEU A 267 -12.74 -18.23 -6.78
C LEU A 267 -13.87 -18.94 -7.53
N GLY A 268 -14.40 -20.04 -7.00
CA GLY A 268 -15.38 -20.94 -7.60
C GLY A 268 -14.77 -21.86 -8.68
N GLU A 269 -15.49 -22.95 -8.98
CA GLU A 269 -15.09 -23.83 -10.07
C GLU A 269 -15.12 -23.07 -11.40
N ARG A 270 -14.01 -23.18 -12.15
CA ARG A 270 -13.83 -22.57 -13.46
C ARG A 270 -13.40 -23.62 -14.47
N ARG A 271 -13.93 -23.54 -15.69
CA ARG A 271 -13.45 -24.33 -16.81
C ARG A 271 -12.54 -23.46 -17.67
N ILE A 272 -11.26 -23.79 -17.70
CA ILE A 272 -10.32 -23.17 -18.61
C ILE A 272 -10.62 -23.71 -20.02
N GLY A 273 -10.97 -22.79 -20.93
CA GLY A 273 -11.36 -23.09 -22.30
C GLY A 273 -10.20 -23.01 -23.29
N ALA A 274 -10.52 -22.76 -24.54
CA ALA A 274 -9.53 -22.58 -25.60
C ALA A 274 -8.80 -21.23 -25.46
N PRO A 275 -7.60 -21.06 -26.06
CA PRO A 275 -6.87 -19.81 -26.10
C PRO A 275 -7.72 -18.65 -26.65
N LEU A 276 -7.78 -17.53 -25.91
CA LEU A 276 -8.54 -16.34 -26.24
C LEU A 276 -7.64 -15.19 -26.65
N LEU A 277 -6.51 -15.03 -25.97
CA LEU A 277 -5.44 -14.08 -26.27
C LEU A 277 -4.16 -14.84 -26.59
N ARG A 278 -3.46 -14.45 -27.66
CA ARG A 278 -2.11 -14.92 -27.97
C ARG A 278 -1.22 -13.71 -28.27
N VAL A 279 -0.08 -13.67 -27.60
CA VAL A 279 0.98 -12.68 -27.80
C VAL A 279 2.19 -13.41 -28.36
N GLU A 280 2.73 -12.94 -29.48
CA GLU A 280 3.85 -13.60 -30.16
C GLU A 280 4.97 -12.58 -30.42
N ARG A 281 6.15 -12.84 -29.85
CA ARG A 281 7.41 -12.10 -30.04
C ARG A 281 7.27 -10.59 -29.88
N LEU A 282 6.47 -10.16 -28.91
CA LEU A 282 6.25 -8.74 -28.66
C LEU A 282 7.54 -8.08 -28.19
N THR A 283 7.90 -6.96 -28.82
CA THR A 283 9.19 -6.29 -28.60
C THR A 283 9.02 -4.77 -28.59
N ARG A 284 9.74 -4.12 -27.64
CA ARG A 284 9.92 -2.67 -27.55
C ARG A 284 11.24 -2.35 -26.82
N GLY A 285 12.27 -2.02 -27.57
CA GLY A 285 13.59 -1.72 -27.02
C GLY A 285 14.07 -2.76 -26.00
N GLU A 286 14.61 -2.26 -24.90
CA GLU A 286 15.09 -3.10 -23.77
C GLU A 286 13.97 -3.47 -22.78
N ALA A 287 12.85 -2.75 -22.78
CA ALA A 287 11.79 -2.93 -21.79
C ALA A 287 10.99 -4.22 -22.02
N VAL A 288 10.76 -4.59 -23.29
CA VAL A 288 10.06 -5.84 -23.66
C VAL A 288 10.79 -6.48 -24.84
N ARG A 289 11.31 -7.69 -24.62
CA ARG A 289 12.20 -8.37 -25.57
C ARG A 289 11.69 -9.77 -25.90
N ASP A 290 11.07 -9.93 -27.07
CA ASP A 290 10.65 -11.21 -27.65
C ASP A 290 9.71 -12.00 -26.69
N VAL A 291 8.70 -11.30 -26.14
CA VAL A 291 7.77 -11.91 -25.18
C VAL A 291 6.65 -12.62 -25.91
N SER A 292 6.43 -13.89 -25.58
CA SER A 292 5.37 -14.72 -26.14
C SER A 292 4.64 -15.49 -25.04
N PHE A 293 3.31 -15.49 -25.08
CA PHE A 293 2.44 -16.27 -24.20
C PHE A 293 1.02 -16.32 -24.75
N GLU A 294 0.20 -17.21 -24.19
CA GLU A 294 -1.23 -17.27 -24.48
C GLU A 294 -2.05 -17.37 -23.20
N VAL A 295 -3.29 -16.87 -23.26
CA VAL A 295 -4.24 -16.89 -22.16
C VAL A 295 -5.56 -17.45 -22.66
N CYS A 296 -6.09 -18.42 -21.93
CA CYS A 296 -7.30 -19.14 -22.28
C CYS A 296 -8.57 -18.43 -21.74
N ALA A 297 -9.71 -18.77 -22.33
CA ALA A 297 -11.01 -18.34 -21.79
C ALA A 297 -11.19 -18.92 -20.37
N GLY A 298 -11.63 -18.08 -19.43
CA GLY A 298 -11.80 -18.48 -18.02
C GLY A 298 -10.52 -18.56 -17.19
N GLU A 299 -9.38 -18.21 -17.77
CA GLU A 299 -8.09 -18.25 -17.12
C GLU A 299 -7.75 -16.91 -16.46
N ILE A 300 -7.12 -16.97 -15.28
CA ILE A 300 -6.41 -15.85 -14.65
C ILE A 300 -4.92 -16.13 -14.79
N PHE A 301 -4.27 -15.40 -15.69
CA PHE A 301 -2.84 -15.50 -15.98
C PHE A 301 -2.08 -14.40 -15.24
N GLY A 302 -1.19 -14.77 -14.33
CA GLY A 302 -0.35 -13.85 -13.58
C GLY A 302 0.92 -13.47 -14.34
N ILE A 303 1.39 -12.25 -14.19
CA ILE A 303 2.72 -11.83 -14.64
C ILE A 303 3.47 -11.27 -13.44
N SER A 304 4.53 -11.97 -13.02
CA SER A 304 5.44 -11.60 -11.96
C SER A 304 6.77 -11.08 -12.52
N GLY A 305 7.59 -10.47 -11.65
CA GLY A 305 8.94 -9.99 -11.97
C GLY A 305 9.36 -8.87 -11.04
N LEU A 306 10.65 -8.55 -11.03
CA LEU A 306 11.19 -7.44 -10.26
C LEU A 306 10.69 -6.08 -10.80
N ILE A 307 10.83 -5.03 -9.99
CA ILE A 307 10.55 -3.65 -10.42
C ILE A 307 11.44 -3.33 -11.63
N GLY A 308 10.85 -2.77 -12.70
CA GLY A 308 11.56 -2.51 -13.96
C GLY A 308 11.76 -3.73 -14.86
N ALA A 309 11.13 -4.87 -14.59
CA ALA A 309 11.21 -6.06 -15.45
C ALA A 309 10.43 -5.94 -16.78
N GLY A 310 9.65 -4.86 -16.98
CA GLY A 310 8.89 -4.63 -18.23
C GLY A 310 7.43 -5.07 -18.18
N ARG A 311 6.87 -5.34 -17.00
CA ARG A 311 5.50 -5.87 -16.82
C ARG A 311 4.42 -4.90 -17.28
N THR A 312 4.43 -3.67 -16.79
CA THR A 312 3.51 -2.59 -17.18
C THR A 312 3.64 -2.26 -18.66
N GLU A 313 4.88 -2.16 -19.16
CA GLU A 313 5.19 -1.90 -20.56
C GLU A 313 4.58 -2.99 -21.46
N LEU A 314 4.65 -4.26 -21.04
CA LEU A 314 4.03 -5.38 -21.78
C LEU A 314 2.51 -5.21 -21.87
N LEU A 315 1.81 -4.87 -20.78
CA LEU A 315 0.36 -4.62 -20.84
C LEU A 315 0.03 -3.42 -21.72
N ARG A 316 0.82 -2.35 -21.64
CA ARG A 316 0.65 -1.13 -22.46
C ARG A 316 0.82 -1.41 -23.96
N LEU A 317 1.77 -2.30 -24.33
CA LEU A 317 1.95 -2.77 -25.72
C LEU A 317 0.76 -3.58 -26.22
N ILE A 318 0.25 -4.50 -25.40
CA ILE A 318 -0.93 -5.32 -25.77
C ILE A 318 -2.16 -4.42 -25.95
N TYR A 319 -2.27 -3.35 -25.13
CA TYR A 319 -3.37 -2.39 -25.18
C TYR A 319 -3.19 -1.30 -26.27
N GLY A 320 -1.99 -1.18 -26.86
CA GLY A 320 -1.69 -0.16 -27.84
C GLY A 320 -1.57 1.27 -27.25
N ALA A 321 -1.29 1.36 -25.94
CA ALA A 321 -0.94 2.63 -25.29
C ALA A 321 0.48 3.05 -25.65
N ASP A 322 1.34 2.09 -25.97
CA ASP A 322 2.71 2.29 -26.44
C ASP A 322 2.91 1.62 -27.81
N GLU A 323 3.76 2.19 -28.65
CA GLU A 323 4.13 1.61 -29.94
C GLU A 323 5.08 0.42 -29.74
N LYS A 324 4.85 -0.64 -30.49
CA LYS A 324 5.70 -1.83 -30.51
C LYS A 324 6.68 -1.82 -31.67
N ASP A 325 7.88 -2.31 -31.44
CA ASP A 325 8.88 -2.47 -32.51
C ASP A 325 8.62 -3.72 -33.36
N GLY A 326 7.98 -4.74 -32.77
CA GLY A 326 7.69 -5.99 -33.44
C GLY A 326 6.73 -6.89 -32.67
N GLY A 327 6.38 -8.01 -33.28
CA GLY A 327 5.48 -9.01 -32.70
C GLY A 327 4.00 -8.77 -32.99
N THR A 328 3.17 -9.74 -32.60
CA THR A 328 1.74 -9.74 -32.88
C THR A 328 0.90 -9.99 -31.63
N VAL A 329 -0.30 -9.41 -31.63
CA VAL A 329 -1.37 -9.72 -30.67
C VAL A 329 -2.51 -10.35 -31.48
N ALA A 330 -2.96 -11.51 -31.08
CA ALA A 330 -4.05 -12.23 -31.72
C ALA A 330 -5.17 -12.51 -30.72
N LEU A 331 -6.42 -12.42 -31.17
CA LEU A 331 -7.62 -12.68 -30.38
C LEU A 331 -8.53 -13.70 -31.07
N ALA A 332 -9.15 -14.57 -30.29
CA ALA A 332 -10.19 -15.46 -30.80
C ALA A 332 -11.44 -14.63 -31.19
N PRO A 333 -11.92 -14.73 -32.44
CA PRO A 333 -13.10 -14.02 -32.90
C PRO A 333 -14.38 -14.45 -32.16
N SER A 334 -14.48 -15.74 -31.81
CA SER A 334 -15.55 -16.33 -31.03
C SER A 334 -15.03 -17.40 -30.08
N PRO A 335 -15.80 -17.78 -29.04
CA PRO A 335 -15.41 -18.87 -28.14
C PRO A 335 -15.02 -20.14 -28.85
N GLY A 336 -13.84 -20.72 -28.56
CA GLY A 336 -13.31 -21.90 -29.16
C GLY A 336 -12.65 -21.75 -30.54
N ALA A 337 -12.69 -20.58 -31.16
CA ALA A 337 -11.97 -20.31 -32.40
C ALA A 337 -10.48 -20.06 -32.13
N THR A 338 -9.65 -20.34 -33.14
CA THR A 338 -8.21 -20.02 -33.09
C THR A 338 -7.99 -18.49 -33.06
N PRO A 339 -7.12 -17.97 -32.19
CA PRO A 339 -6.78 -16.57 -32.20
C PRO A 339 -6.20 -16.13 -33.56
N VAL A 340 -6.72 -15.00 -34.07
CA VAL A 340 -6.25 -14.38 -35.32
C VAL A 340 -5.60 -13.01 -35.00
N PRO A 341 -4.52 -12.62 -35.70
CA PRO A 341 -3.87 -11.36 -35.50
C PRO A 341 -4.84 -10.18 -35.60
N VAL A 342 -4.77 -9.26 -34.64
CA VAL A 342 -5.53 -8.02 -34.62
C VAL A 342 -4.59 -6.82 -34.72
N LYS A 343 -4.97 -5.82 -35.52
CA LYS A 343 -4.18 -4.59 -35.62
C LYS A 343 -4.56 -3.69 -34.44
N ILE A 344 -3.63 -3.51 -33.51
CA ILE A 344 -3.75 -2.62 -32.37
C ILE A 344 -2.65 -1.58 -32.50
N ALA A 345 -3.01 -0.36 -32.90
CA ALA A 345 -2.12 0.79 -33.03
C ALA A 345 -2.47 1.88 -31.98
N SER A 346 -3.59 1.73 -31.29
CA SER A 346 -4.06 2.68 -30.27
C SER A 346 -4.93 1.98 -29.22
N PRO A 347 -5.14 2.57 -28.04
CA PRO A 347 -6.11 2.09 -27.05
C PRO A 347 -7.52 1.92 -27.60
N ALA A 348 -7.93 2.80 -28.53
CA ALA A 348 -9.24 2.71 -29.18
C ALA A 348 -9.38 1.42 -30.03
N ASP A 349 -8.31 0.94 -30.64
CA ASP A 349 -8.29 -0.31 -31.40
C ASP A 349 -8.45 -1.51 -30.44
N ALA A 350 -7.70 -1.50 -29.32
CA ALA A 350 -7.79 -2.54 -28.28
C ALA A 350 -9.22 -2.64 -27.73
N VAL A 351 -9.82 -1.48 -27.41
CA VAL A 351 -11.20 -1.40 -26.90
C VAL A 351 -12.20 -1.95 -27.92
N ARG A 352 -12.04 -1.66 -29.21
CA ARG A 352 -12.87 -2.22 -30.29
C ARG A 352 -12.69 -3.72 -30.44
N ALA A 353 -11.47 -4.22 -30.26
CA ALA A 353 -11.14 -5.64 -30.29
C ALA A 353 -11.64 -6.42 -29.06
N GLY A 354 -12.09 -5.72 -28.01
CA GLY A 354 -12.62 -6.33 -26.78
C GLY A 354 -11.57 -6.50 -25.68
N ILE A 355 -10.46 -5.75 -25.73
CA ILE A 355 -9.44 -5.67 -24.66
C ILE A 355 -9.73 -4.42 -23.81
N ALA A 356 -9.56 -4.56 -22.50
CA ALA A 356 -9.58 -3.44 -21.55
C ALA A 356 -8.33 -3.45 -20.67
N LEU A 357 -7.85 -2.28 -20.28
CA LEU A 357 -6.74 -2.10 -19.35
C LEU A 357 -7.22 -1.37 -18.10
N ILE A 358 -7.00 -1.99 -16.96
CA ILE A 358 -7.15 -1.43 -15.63
C ILE A 358 -5.75 -1.02 -15.19
N THR A 359 -5.47 0.27 -15.20
CA THR A 359 -4.14 0.85 -14.96
C THR A 359 -3.75 0.84 -13.48
N GLU A 360 -2.44 0.81 -13.20
CA GLU A 360 -1.87 0.96 -11.86
C GLU A 360 -2.20 2.34 -11.27
N ASP A 361 -1.97 3.41 -12.05
CA ASP A 361 -2.24 4.79 -11.61
C ASP A 361 -3.71 5.17 -11.82
N ARG A 362 -4.54 4.69 -10.88
CA ARG A 362 -5.98 5.01 -10.91
C ARG A 362 -6.28 6.50 -10.76
N LYS A 363 -5.40 7.27 -10.05
CA LYS A 363 -5.64 8.69 -9.77
C LYS A 363 -5.22 9.60 -10.93
N GLY A 364 -4.11 9.30 -11.59
CA GLY A 364 -3.59 10.08 -12.71
C GLY A 364 -4.17 9.65 -14.06
N GLU A 365 -4.29 8.33 -14.30
CA GLU A 365 -4.71 7.79 -15.60
C GLU A 365 -6.10 7.14 -15.56
N GLY A 366 -6.48 6.57 -14.40
CA GLY A 366 -7.68 5.74 -14.29
C GLY A 366 -8.96 6.52 -14.09
N LEU A 367 -8.99 7.63 -13.36
CA LEU A 367 -10.19 8.33 -12.90
C LEU A 367 -10.09 9.84 -13.07
N LEU A 368 -11.23 10.46 -13.35
CA LEU A 368 -11.44 11.89 -13.24
C LEU A 368 -11.98 12.18 -11.83
N LEU A 369 -11.08 12.35 -10.84
CA LEU A 369 -11.43 12.42 -9.41
C LEU A 369 -12.50 13.47 -9.06
N PRO A 370 -12.49 14.71 -9.63
CA PRO A 370 -13.54 15.70 -9.37
C PRO A 370 -14.90 15.37 -9.99
N GLN A 371 -14.94 14.43 -10.94
CA GLN A 371 -16.14 14.09 -11.67
C GLN A 371 -16.96 13.00 -10.94
N PRO A 372 -18.31 12.99 -11.16
CA PRO A 372 -19.19 11.98 -10.57
C PRO A 372 -18.88 10.57 -11.09
N ILE A 373 -19.31 9.56 -10.32
CA ILE A 373 -19.20 8.14 -10.71
C ILE A 373 -19.83 7.93 -12.09
N ALA A 374 -20.96 8.56 -12.38
CA ALA A 374 -21.68 8.43 -13.65
C ALA A 374 -20.77 8.79 -14.84
N ALA A 375 -20.12 9.95 -14.80
CA ALA A 375 -19.20 10.39 -15.85
C ALA A 375 -17.99 9.45 -15.98
N ASN A 376 -17.45 8.99 -14.85
CA ASN A 376 -16.30 8.06 -14.86
C ASN A 376 -16.65 6.68 -15.47
N VAL A 377 -17.82 6.14 -15.19
CA VAL A 377 -18.29 4.86 -15.75
C VAL A 377 -18.63 5.00 -17.24
N SER A 378 -19.27 6.10 -17.64
CA SER A 378 -19.70 6.31 -19.02
C SER A 378 -18.54 6.60 -19.99
N LEU A 379 -17.41 7.12 -19.50
CA LEU A 379 -16.27 7.57 -20.32
C LEU A 379 -15.78 6.50 -21.32
N GLY A 380 -15.71 5.23 -20.92
CA GLY A 380 -15.37 4.10 -21.80
C GLY A 380 -16.54 3.62 -22.69
N ASN A 381 -17.73 4.20 -22.56
CA ASN A 381 -18.98 3.71 -23.15
C ASN A 381 -19.91 4.84 -23.65
N LEU A 382 -19.37 6.01 -23.99
CA LEU A 382 -20.13 7.19 -24.38
C LEU A 382 -21.20 6.92 -25.45
N GLY A 383 -20.91 6.03 -26.40
CA GLY A 383 -21.86 5.65 -27.44
C GLY A 383 -23.15 4.99 -26.92
N SER A 384 -23.16 4.38 -25.73
CA SER A 384 -24.34 3.76 -25.12
C SER A 384 -25.24 4.76 -24.40
N VAL A 385 -24.69 5.88 -23.97
CA VAL A 385 -25.39 6.91 -23.19
C VAL A 385 -25.62 8.21 -23.98
N SER A 386 -25.08 8.31 -25.20
CA SER A 386 -25.23 9.50 -26.05
C SER A 386 -26.17 9.24 -27.23
N ARG A 387 -26.79 10.31 -27.72
CA ARG A 387 -27.55 10.34 -28.97
C ARG A 387 -27.18 11.61 -29.73
N HIS A 388 -26.81 11.50 -31.01
CA HIS A 388 -26.37 12.61 -31.85
C HIS A 388 -25.25 13.46 -31.21
N GLY A 389 -24.28 12.80 -30.50
CA GLY A 389 -23.19 13.50 -29.84
C GLY A 389 -23.52 14.13 -28.47
N VAL A 390 -24.77 14.09 -28.02
CA VAL A 390 -25.19 14.63 -26.73
C VAL A 390 -25.40 13.50 -25.73
N VAL A 391 -24.73 13.59 -24.56
CA VAL A 391 -24.89 12.62 -23.46
C VAL A 391 -26.26 12.80 -22.82
N ASN A 392 -26.98 11.68 -22.63
CA ASN A 392 -28.23 11.65 -21.91
C ASN A 392 -27.98 11.32 -20.43
N ALA A 393 -28.16 12.31 -19.56
CA ALA A 393 -27.89 12.20 -18.13
C ALA A 393 -28.69 11.06 -17.44
N ALA A 394 -29.92 10.81 -17.87
CA ALA A 394 -30.72 9.73 -17.30
C ALA A 394 -30.17 8.34 -17.64
N ARG A 395 -29.69 8.15 -18.89
CA ARG A 395 -29.04 6.90 -19.31
C ARG A 395 -27.69 6.73 -18.64
N GLU A 396 -26.92 7.81 -18.51
CA GLU A 396 -25.63 7.81 -17.83
C GLU A 396 -25.77 7.41 -16.36
N ASN A 397 -26.69 8.06 -15.63
CA ASN A 397 -26.98 7.70 -14.24
C ASN A 397 -27.51 6.27 -14.09
N ALA A 398 -28.36 5.80 -14.99
CA ALA A 398 -28.85 4.42 -14.97
C ALA A 398 -27.72 3.40 -15.21
N LEU A 399 -26.77 3.71 -16.11
CA LEU A 399 -25.60 2.88 -16.34
C LEU A 399 -24.74 2.79 -15.07
N ALA A 400 -24.45 3.93 -14.45
CA ALA A 400 -23.65 3.99 -13.23
C ALA A 400 -24.33 3.30 -12.04
N ALA A 401 -25.64 3.47 -11.86
CA ALA A 401 -26.41 2.80 -10.81
C ALA A 401 -26.30 1.28 -10.90
N ARG A 402 -26.40 0.72 -12.12
CA ARG A 402 -26.19 -0.72 -12.34
C ARG A 402 -24.79 -1.17 -11.96
N GLN A 403 -23.76 -0.38 -12.28
CA GLN A 403 -22.38 -0.73 -11.90
C GLN A 403 -22.14 -0.60 -10.39
N ILE A 404 -22.73 0.40 -9.75
CA ILE A 404 -22.69 0.57 -8.29
C ILE A 404 -23.26 -0.67 -7.59
N GLU A 405 -24.41 -1.14 -8.04
CA GLU A 405 -25.08 -2.32 -7.51
C GLU A 405 -24.28 -3.61 -7.79
N ALA A 406 -23.92 -3.86 -9.06
CA ALA A 406 -23.23 -5.08 -9.50
C ALA A 406 -21.86 -5.26 -8.81
N LEU A 407 -21.12 -4.17 -8.60
CA LEU A 407 -19.79 -4.19 -7.99
C LEU A 407 -19.82 -3.88 -6.48
N ARG A 408 -21.01 -3.68 -5.91
CA ARG A 408 -21.19 -3.30 -4.50
C ARG A 408 -20.30 -2.11 -4.12
N ILE A 409 -20.35 -1.05 -4.95
CA ILE A 409 -19.61 0.19 -4.68
C ILE A 409 -20.32 0.92 -3.54
N ARG A 410 -19.59 1.21 -2.47
CA ARG A 410 -20.12 1.99 -1.33
C ARG A 410 -20.11 3.48 -1.72
N ALA A 411 -21.23 3.98 -2.20
CA ALA A 411 -21.43 5.35 -2.64
C ALA A 411 -22.84 5.84 -2.30
N SER A 412 -23.00 7.15 -2.16
CA SER A 412 -24.31 7.79 -1.96
C SER A 412 -25.19 7.78 -3.22
N GLY A 413 -24.60 7.58 -4.39
CA GLY A 413 -25.30 7.49 -5.67
C GLY A 413 -24.40 7.83 -6.87
N PRO A 414 -24.94 7.77 -8.10
CA PRO A 414 -24.18 8.05 -9.33
C PRO A 414 -23.56 9.43 -9.42
N GLY A 415 -24.16 10.42 -8.73
CA GLY A 415 -23.70 11.81 -8.72
C GLY A 415 -22.54 12.10 -7.77
N GLN A 416 -22.11 11.15 -6.93
CA GLN A 416 -21.01 11.36 -5.99
C GLN A 416 -19.68 11.50 -6.72
N PRO A 417 -18.85 12.53 -6.40
CA PRO A 417 -17.49 12.64 -6.92
C PRO A 417 -16.63 11.43 -6.54
N VAL A 418 -15.89 10.88 -7.51
CA VAL A 418 -15.08 9.67 -7.28
C VAL A 418 -13.95 9.93 -6.29
N GLY A 419 -13.45 11.17 -6.20
CA GLY A 419 -12.41 11.56 -5.26
C GLY A 419 -12.78 11.35 -3.78
N GLU A 420 -14.08 11.33 -3.45
CA GLU A 420 -14.60 11.12 -2.08
C GLU A 420 -14.68 9.63 -1.69
N LEU A 421 -14.50 8.72 -2.64
CA LEU A 421 -14.56 7.28 -2.40
C LEU A 421 -13.26 6.75 -1.80
N SER A 422 -13.37 5.67 -1.00
CA SER A 422 -12.20 4.90 -0.59
C SER A 422 -11.46 4.29 -1.79
N GLY A 423 -10.17 3.98 -1.63
CA GLY A 423 -9.34 3.42 -2.70
C GLY A 423 -9.93 2.16 -3.34
N GLY A 424 -10.48 1.25 -2.55
CA GLY A 424 -11.13 0.04 -3.06
C GLY A 424 -12.39 0.35 -3.88
N ASN A 425 -13.20 1.33 -3.47
CA ASN A 425 -14.37 1.74 -4.24
C ASN A 425 -13.99 2.50 -5.52
N GLN A 426 -12.92 3.32 -5.48
CA GLN A 426 -12.35 3.94 -6.68
C GLN A 426 -11.92 2.86 -7.69
N GLN A 427 -11.24 1.80 -7.23
CA GLN A 427 -10.83 0.68 -8.08
C GLN A 427 -12.03 -0.03 -8.73
N LYS A 428 -13.10 -0.23 -7.95
CA LYS A 428 -14.35 -0.79 -8.46
C LYS A 428 -14.99 0.10 -9.54
N VAL A 429 -14.88 1.44 -9.43
CA VAL A 429 -15.36 2.37 -10.49
C VAL A 429 -14.53 2.21 -11.77
N VAL A 430 -13.18 2.10 -11.67
CA VAL A 430 -12.32 1.83 -12.84
C VAL A 430 -12.74 0.53 -13.54
N ILE A 431 -12.92 -0.53 -12.76
CA ILE A 431 -13.37 -1.82 -13.31
C ILE A 431 -14.76 -1.70 -13.91
N GLY A 432 -15.71 -1.03 -13.23
CA GLY A 432 -17.08 -0.80 -13.69
C GLY A 432 -17.18 -0.08 -15.04
N ARG A 433 -16.26 0.84 -15.33
CA ARG A 433 -16.13 1.49 -16.63
C ARG A 433 -15.99 0.46 -17.76
N TRP A 434 -15.16 -0.57 -17.54
CA TRP A 434 -14.86 -1.57 -18.55
C TRP A 434 -15.90 -2.69 -18.61
N LEU A 435 -16.58 -2.98 -17.49
CA LEU A 435 -17.62 -4.02 -17.43
C LEU A 435 -18.98 -3.54 -17.98
N ALA A 436 -19.16 -2.23 -18.19
CA ALA A 436 -20.35 -1.69 -18.81
C ALA A 436 -20.57 -2.16 -20.26
N ARG A 437 -19.59 -2.83 -20.87
CA ARG A 437 -19.67 -3.56 -22.15
C ARG A 437 -18.95 -4.91 -22.04
N GLU A 438 -19.34 -5.84 -22.91
CA GLU A 438 -18.62 -7.11 -23.03
C GLU A 438 -17.15 -6.87 -23.44
N ARG A 439 -16.24 -7.37 -22.61
CA ARG A 439 -14.79 -7.40 -22.86
C ARG A 439 -14.33 -8.84 -22.78
N LYS A 440 -13.61 -9.30 -23.80
CA LYS A 440 -13.08 -10.66 -23.86
C LYS A 440 -11.85 -10.83 -22.99
N VAL A 441 -10.98 -9.81 -23.01
CA VAL A 441 -9.69 -9.79 -22.31
C VAL A 441 -9.62 -8.57 -21.39
N LEU A 442 -9.26 -8.82 -20.14
CA LEU A 442 -9.06 -7.80 -19.12
C LEU A 442 -7.61 -7.84 -18.65
N LEU A 443 -6.92 -6.73 -18.82
CA LEU A 443 -5.55 -6.52 -18.36
C LEU A 443 -5.60 -5.73 -17.06
N PHE A 444 -5.06 -6.29 -15.98
CA PHE A 444 -5.00 -5.67 -14.66
C PHE A 444 -3.55 -5.35 -14.32
N ASP A 445 -3.24 -4.08 -14.18
CA ASP A 445 -1.92 -3.63 -13.76
C ASP A 445 -2.00 -3.18 -12.29
N GLU A 446 -1.33 -3.94 -11.39
CA GLU A 446 -1.29 -3.72 -9.95
C GLU A 446 -2.69 -3.40 -9.35
N PRO A 447 -3.71 -4.24 -9.59
CA PRO A 447 -5.12 -3.90 -9.31
C PRO A 447 -5.44 -3.68 -7.84
N THR A 448 -4.58 -4.15 -6.94
CA THR A 448 -4.78 -4.07 -5.49
C THR A 448 -3.80 -3.15 -4.79
N ARG A 449 -2.98 -2.40 -5.55
CA ARG A 449 -2.02 -1.47 -4.99
C ARG A 449 -2.71 -0.29 -4.30
N GLY A 450 -2.32 -0.05 -3.03
CA GLY A 450 -2.86 1.07 -2.25
C GLY A 450 -4.34 0.95 -1.91
N ILE A 451 -4.87 -0.27 -1.83
CA ILE A 451 -6.18 -0.56 -1.26
C ILE A 451 -6.04 -1.42 -0.01
N ASP A 452 -7.04 -1.39 0.85
CA ASP A 452 -7.06 -2.18 2.08
C ASP A 452 -7.27 -3.68 1.81
N VAL A 453 -6.95 -4.49 2.83
CA VAL A 453 -6.97 -5.94 2.71
C VAL A 453 -8.36 -6.47 2.34
N GLY A 454 -9.44 -5.93 2.94
CA GLY A 454 -10.80 -6.36 2.63
C GLY A 454 -11.20 -6.06 1.19
N ALA A 455 -10.84 -4.85 0.70
CA ALA A 455 -11.08 -4.48 -0.69
C ALA A 455 -10.27 -5.35 -1.68
N LYS A 456 -9.06 -5.83 -1.31
CA LYS A 456 -8.31 -6.79 -2.12
C LYS A 456 -9.13 -8.06 -2.37
N PHE A 457 -9.72 -8.63 -1.31
CA PHE A 457 -10.54 -9.85 -1.43
C PHE A 457 -11.80 -9.64 -2.28
N ASP A 458 -12.42 -8.47 -2.19
CA ASP A 458 -13.54 -8.11 -3.06
C ASP A 458 -13.12 -8.11 -4.53
N ILE A 459 -11.95 -7.55 -4.85
CA ILE A 459 -11.39 -7.52 -6.21
C ILE A 459 -11.05 -8.95 -6.69
N TYR A 460 -10.47 -9.80 -5.83
CA TYR A 460 -10.20 -11.20 -6.18
C TYR A 460 -11.50 -11.98 -6.47
N GLY A 461 -12.53 -11.81 -5.64
CA GLY A 461 -13.84 -12.40 -5.89
C GLY A 461 -14.45 -11.96 -7.22
N LEU A 462 -14.28 -10.66 -7.56
CA LEU A 462 -14.71 -10.10 -8.84
C LEU A 462 -13.93 -10.71 -10.01
N MET A 463 -12.60 -10.83 -9.92
CA MET A 463 -11.79 -11.49 -10.95
C MET A 463 -12.22 -12.94 -11.16
N GLY A 464 -12.49 -13.68 -10.08
CA GLY A 464 -13.02 -15.04 -10.15
C GLY A 464 -14.37 -15.10 -10.85
N ALA A 465 -15.28 -14.14 -10.59
CA ALA A 465 -16.58 -14.06 -11.27
C ALA A 465 -16.41 -13.79 -12.77
N LEU A 466 -15.54 -12.87 -13.16
CA LEU A 466 -15.25 -12.53 -14.55
C LEU A 466 -14.62 -13.71 -15.31
N ALA A 467 -13.73 -14.45 -14.66
CA ALA A 467 -13.15 -15.65 -15.24
C ALA A 467 -14.21 -16.77 -15.43
N ARG A 468 -15.14 -16.94 -14.47
CA ARG A 468 -16.29 -17.88 -14.65
C ARG A 468 -17.19 -17.52 -15.83
N GLU A 469 -17.30 -16.23 -16.18
CA GLU A 469 -17.99 -15.76 -17.39
C GLU A 469 -17.22 -16.11 -18.70
N GLY A 470 -16.06 -16.75 -18.61
CA GLY A 470 -15.24 -17.13 -19.76
C GLY A 470 -14.31 -16.02 -20.27
N ARG A 471 -14.11 -14.95 -19.53
CA ARG A 471 -13.15 -13.90 -19.90
C ARG A 471 -11.72 -14.35 -19.60
N ALA A 472 -10.76 -13.91 -20.40
CA ALA A 472 -9.33 -14.08 -20.13
C ALA A 472 -8.83 -12.88 -19.31
N LEU A 473 -8.20 -13.15 -18.17
CA LEU A 473 -7.64 -12.13 -17.30
C LEU A 473 -6.12 -12.23 -17.29
N VAL A 474 -5.43 -11.10 -17.51
CA VAL A 474 -3.99 -10.98 -17.31
C VAL A 474 -3.77 -10.05 -16.12
N VAL A 475 -3.08 -10.53 -15.10
CA VAL A 475 -2.88 -9.80 -13.84
C VAL A 475 -1.40 -9.59 -13.59
N VAL A 476 -0.95 -8.34 -13.58
CA VAL A 476 0.39 -7.95 -13.14
C VAL A 476 0.30 -7.59 -11.66
N SER A 477 1.18 -8.15 -10.84
CA SER A 477 1.34 -7.74 -9.45
C SER A 477 2.80 -7.83 -9.01
N SER A 478 3.22 -6.88 -8.18
CA SER A 478 4.49 -6.90 -7.45
C SER A 478 4.43 -7.83 -6.22
N ASP A 479 3.22 -8.17 -5.77
CA ASP A 479 2.99 -9.11 -4.67
C ASP A 479 2.88 -10.54 -5.24
N LEU A 480 3.98 -11.30 -5.12
CA LEU A 480 4.03 -12.68 -5.61
C LEU A 480 3.00 -13.59 -4.91
N ARG A 481 2.72 -13.35 -3.63
CA ARG A 481 1.73 -14.12 -2.86
C ARG A 481 0.34 -13.89 -3.42
N GLU A 482 0.02 -12.67 -3.82
CA GLU A 482 -1.23 -12.34 -4.48
C GLU A 482 -1.42 -13.19 -5.76
N LEU A 483 -0.41 -13.20 -6.64
CA LEU A 483 -0.48 -13.99 -7.87
C LEU A 483 -0.62 -15.49 -7.60
N MET A 484 0.14 -16.03 -6.64
CA MET A 484 0.03 -17.44 -6.24
C MET A 484 -1.36 -17.80 -5.71
N LEU A 485 -2.04 -16.83 -5.10
CA LEU A 485 -3.37 -17.01 -4.51
C LEU A 485 -4.48 -17.07 -5.56
N ILE A 486 -4.42 -16.23 -6.59
CA ILE A 486 -5.52 -16.03 -7.54
C ILE A 486 -5.30 -16.62 -8.93
N CYS A 487 -4.05 -16.79 -9.40
CA CYS A 487 -3.75 -17.16 -10.78
C CYS A 487 -3.77 -18.68 -11.02
N ASP A 488 -4.00 -19.09 -12.24
CA ASP A 488 -3.93 -20.48 -12.72
C ASP A 488 -2.53 -20.81 -13.23
N ARG A 489 -1.91 -19.86 -13.94
CA ARG A 489 -0.51 -19.90 -14.37
C ARG A 489 0.14 -18.54 -14.11
N ILE A 490 1.46 -18.55 -13.89
CA ILE A 490 2.26 -17.33 -13.67
C ILE A 490 3.41 -17.32 -14.67
N GLY A 491 3.44 -16.30 -15.53
CA GLY A 491 4.60 -15.94 -16.33
C GLY A 491 5.53 -15.04 -15.52
N VAL A 492 6.83 -15.29 -15.59
CA VAL A 492 7.83 -14.49 -14.87
C VAL A 492 8.64 -13.68 -15.86
N MET A 493 8.66 -12.35 -15.66
CA MET A 493 9.49 -11.44 -16.44
C MET A 493 10.78 -11.10 -15.71
N SER A 494 11.89 -11.09 -16.44
CA SER A 494 13.22 -10.69 -15.95
C SER A 494 13.96 -9.94 -17.04
N ALA A 495 14.36 -8.71 -16.75
CA ALA A 495 15.10 -7.83 -17.67
C ALA A 495 14.47 -7.76 -19.09
N GLY A 496 13.15 -7.59 -19.16
CA GLY A 496 12.38 -7.44 -20.39
C GLY A 496 12.02 -8.75 -21.11
N ARG A 497 12.40 -9.92 -20.60
CA ARG A 497 12.10 -11.23 -21.19
C ARG A 497 11.19 -12.06 -20.28
N MET A 498 10.37 -12.92 -20.88
CA MET A 498 9.65 -13.94 -20.12
C MET A 498 10.56 -15.14 -19.93
N THR A 499 10.98 -15.39 -18.70
CA THR A 499 11.94 -16.46 -18.34
C THR A 499 11.29 -17.81 -18.13
N GLY A 500 9.97 -17.84 -17.91
CA GLY A 500 9.20 -19.08 -17.78
C GLY A 500 7.73 -18.81 -17.53
N VAL A 501 6.90 -19.84 -17.76
CA VAL A 501 5.49 -19.87 -17.38
C VAL A 501 5.29 -21.11 -16.50
N PHE A 502 4.75 -20.88 -15.32
CA PHE A 502 4.62 -21.90 -14.27
C PHE A 502 3.14 -22.15 -13.97
N SER A 503 2.76 -23.39 -13.79
CA SER A 503 1.44 -23.81 -13.34
C SER A 503 1.41 -24.06 -11.83
N ARG A 504 0.23 -24.15 -11.23
CA ARG A 504 0.04 -24.26 -9.76
C ARG A 504 0.79 -25.44 -9.13
N ASP A 505 0.93 -26.53 -9.84
CA ASP A 505 1.61 -27.75 -9.41
C ASP A 505 3.14 -27.66 -9.52
N THR A 506 3.66 -26.67 -10.24
CA THR A 506 5.09 -26.53 -10.53
C THR A 506 5.75 -25.33 -9.87
N TRP A 507 4.99 -24.37 -9.34
CA TRP A 507 5.58 -23.19 -8.71
C TRP A 507 5.80 -23.35 -7.21
N SER A 508 6.84 -22.70 -6.71
CA SER A 508 7.03 -22.29 -5.34
C SER A 508 7.51 -20.84 -5.35
N GLN A 509 7.48 -20.17 -4.20
CA GLN A 509 7.99 -18.81 -4.10
C GLN A 509 9.45 -18.71 -4.56
N ASP A 510 10.28 -19.69 -4.18
CA ASP A 510 11.70 -19.73 -4.54
C ASP A 510 11.91 -19.94 -6.03
N VAL A 511 11.13 -20.80 -6.68
CA VAL A 511 11.20 -21.05 -8.12
C VAL A 511 10.85 -19.79 -8.91
N LEU A 512 9.78 -19.09 -8.52
CA LEU A 512 9.34 -17.86 -9.18
C LEU A 512 10.35 -16.72 -8.95
N LEU A 513 10.90 -16.58 -7.75
CA LEU A 513 11.96 -15.62 -7.45
C LEU A 513 13.24 -15.92 -8.24
N ALA A 514 13.67 -17.17 -8.31
CA ALA A 514 14.84 -17.57 -9.09
C ALA A 514 14.66 -17.21 -10.58
N ALA A 515 13.47 -17.42 -11.14
CA ALA A 515 13.15 -17.04 -12.52
C ALA A 515 13.15 -15.51 -12.70
N ALA A 516 12.69 -14.72 -11.70
CA ALA A 516 12.70 -13.27 -11.74
C ALA A 516 14.11 -12.67 -11.74
N PHE A 517 15.11 -13.35 -11.15
CA PHE A 517 16.51 -12.94 -11.16
C PHE A 517 17.31 -13.46 -12.37
N ALA A 518 16.83 -14.46 -13.09
CA ALA A 518 17.60 -15.15 -14.12
C ALA A 518 18.14 -14.23 -15.23
N GLY A 519 17.34 -13.26 -15.71
CA GLY A 519 17.75 -12.33 -16.77
C GLY A 519 18.82 -11.31 -16.33
N TYR A 520 18.84 -10.97 -15.05
CA TYR A 520 19.82 -10.05 -14.49
C TYR A 520 21.18 -10.73 -14.28
N ARG A 521 21.21 -11.98 -13.81
CA ARG A 521 22.43 -12.79 -13.68
C ARG A 521 23.12 -13.03 -15.02
N SER A 522 22.35 -13.30 -16.06
CA SER A 522 22.88 -13.46 -17.42
C SER A 522 23.48 -12.16 -17.96
N ARG A 523 22.96 -11.02 -17.58
CA ARG A 523 23.45 -9.70 -18.00
C ARG A 523 24.75 -9.31 -17.28
N GLU A 524 24.88 -9.61 -15.99
CA GLU A 524 26.12 -9.42 -15.24
C GLU A 524 27.25 -10.31 -15.76
N ALA A 525 26.96 -11.58 -16.07
CA ALA A 525 27.92 -12.49 -16.67
C ALA A 525 28.43 -12.06 -18.05
N LEU A 526 27.58 -11.33 -18.83
CA LEU A 526 27.96 -10.76 -20.12
C LEU A 526 28.75 -9.45 -20.00
N LEU A 527 28.55 -8.69 -18.91
CA LEU A 527 29.27 -7.42 -18.64
C LEU A 527 30.59 -7.64 -17.92
N HIS A 528 30.70 -8.68 -17.14
CA HIS A 528 31.92 -9.14 -16.46
C HIS A 528 32.28 -10.49 -17.05
N GLY A 529 32.98 -10.49 -18.21
CA GLY A 529 33.51 -11.70 -18.83
C GLY A 529 34.28 -12.56 -17.80
N PRO A 530 34.59 -13.83 -18.10
CA PRO A 530 35.22 -14.71 -17.13
C PRO A 530 36.47 -14.01 -16.60
N HIS A 531 36.50 -13.72 -15.30
CA HIS A 531 37.72 -13.38 -14.61
C HIS A 531 38.62 -14.58 -14.78
N ASP A 532 39.70 -14.42 -15.57
CA ASP A 532 40.83 -15.30 -15.62
C ASP A 532 41.48 -15.37 -14.21
N ASP A 533 40.98 -16.25 -13.39
CA ASP A 533 41.68 -16.73 -12.19
C ASP A 533 42.77 -17.71 -12.61
N ALA A 534 43.76 -17.20 -13.37
CA ALA A 534 44.98 -17.92 -13.67
C ALA A 534 46.16 -17.12 -13.15
N ASN A 535 46.28 -17.02 -11.82
CA ASN A 535 47.61 -16.80 -11.21
C ASN A 535 47.56 -17.02 -9.68
N ASP A 536 47.49 -18.26 -9.28
CA ASP A 536 48.03 -18.67 -7.97
C ASP A 536 48.45 -20.16 -8.05
N ALA A 537 49.64 -20.36 -8.52
CA ALA A 537 50.38 -21.60 -8.29
C ALA A 537 51.56 -21.28 -7.36
N PRO A 538 51.70 -21.96 -6.21
CA PRO A 538 52.83 -21.74 -5.30
C PRO A 538 53.99 -22.64 -5.67
N GLY A 539 55.19 -22.09 -5.66
CA GLY A 539 56.33 -22.93 -5.43
C GLY A 539 57.56 -22.71 -6.29
N GLY A 540 58.64 -22.36 -5.68
CA GLY A 540 59.97 -22.60 -6.23
C GLY A 540 61.03 -21.61 -5.77
N GLN A 541 61.64 -21.89 -4.61
CA GLN A 541 62.92 -21.33 -4.22
C GLN A 541 63.99 -21.55 -5.27
N ARG A 542 64.88 -20.55 -5.51
CA ARG A 542 66.34 -20.68 -5.48
C ARG A 542 67.06 -19.34 -5.77
N ARG A 543 67.80 -18.91 -4.79
CA ARG A 543 69.23 -18.45 -4.71
C ARG A 543 69.87 -17.91 -5.97
N GLY A 544 70.52 -16.76 -5.79
CA GLY A 544 71.86 -16.57 -6.30
C GLY A 544 72.16 -15.17 -6.85
N ASP A 545 72.80 -14.37 -6.03
CA ASP A 545 73.95 -13.49 -6.27
C ASP A 545 74.07 -12.51 -7.44
N ALA A 546 74.49 -11.34 -7.04
CA ALA A 546 75.39 -10.39 -7.73
C ALA A 546 74.80 -9.10 -8.32
N GLN A 547 74.99 -8.06 -7.56
CA GLN A 547 75.28 -6.67 -8.05
C GLN A 547 76.56 -6.62 -8.95
N PRO A 548 76.99 -5.47 -9.56
CA PRO A 548 76.35 -4.19 -9.81
C PRO A 548 76.68 -3.61 -11.22
N ASN A 549 76.12 -2.47 -11.53
CA ASN A 549 76.70 -1.25 -12.12
C ASN A 549 75.76 -0.53 -13.10
N ALA A 550 75.39 0.64 -12.76
CA ALA A 550 75.90 1.95 -13.07
C ALA A 550 75.75 2.46 -14.54
N ARG A 551 75.20 3.71 -14.59
CA ARG A 551 75.27 4.73 -15.64
C ARG A 551 74.07 4.74 -16.60
N SER A 552 73.30 5.77 -16.57
CA SER A 552 73.41 7.21 -16.85
C SER A 552 72.84 7.60 -18.22
N LEU A 553 72.04 8.67 -18.20
CA LEU A 553 71.81 9.64 -19.29
C LEU A 553 70.88 9.22 -20.46
N SER A 554 69.76 9.77 -20.58
CA SER A 554 69.47 11.16 -20.98
C SER A 554 67.96 11.38 -20.85
#